data_f0000e5dda15243aa5b848e7021866a5
#
_entry.id   f0000e5dda15243aa5b848e7021866a5
#
_cell.length_a   1.000
_cell.length_b   1.000
_cell.length_c   1.000
_cell.angle_alpha   90.00
_cell.angle_beta   90.00
_cell.angle_gamma   90.00
#
_symmetry.space_group_name_H-M   'P 1'
#
loop_
_entity.id
_entity.type
_entity.pdbx_description
1 polymer ?
#
loop_
_entity_poly.entity_id
_entity_poly.type
_entity_poly.pdbx_seq_one_letter_code
_entity_poly.pdbx_strand_id
1 'polypeptide(L)'
;MKKQIVIAAFGAILFGTNNMQAQNTTATTTVNITLNDVISIDAGSTAIGNTVDFNYATAADYNSDQTITKANSLKVTSTKNFNVKVKAGGANFLNGTNSIPVSVLTIKAATASGTMGGTKNAVVLSSSDQTLVSNAPLGSALTLNLDYTIPASKSSSSDILGKPAGTY
;
A
#
# COMPACT_ATOMS: atom_id res chain seq x y z
N MET A 1 12.71 112.08 12.75
CA MET A 1 12.94 111.28 11.54
C MET A 1 13.66 109.98 11.89
N LYS A 2 13.00 108.92 12.10
CA LYS A 2 13.64 107.64 12.24
C LYS A 2 12.77 106.63 11.48
N LYS A 3 13.26 106.12 10.39
CA LYS A 3 12.61 105.11 9.53
C LYS A 3 12.75 103.77 10.27
N GLN A 4 11.65 103.20 10.61
CA GLN A 4 11.62 101.79 11.11
C GLN A 4 11.42 100.89 9.88
N ILE A 5 12.40 100.06 9.71
CA ILE A 5 12.36 99.02 8.69
C ILE A 5 11.73 97.78 9.38
N VAL A 6 10.52 97.43 8.99
CA VAL A 6 9.87 96.18 9.39
C VAL A 6 10.39 95.07 8.49
N ILE A 7 11.22 94.24 9.00
CA ILE A 7 11.63 93.00 8.29
C ILE A 7 10.54 91.96 8.53
N ALA A 8 9.72 91.77 7.51
CA ALA A 8 8.81 90.63 7.54
C ALA A 8 9.61 89.35 7.23
N ALA A 9 9.91 88.60 8.28
CA ALA A 9 10.46 87.28 8.15
C ALA A 9 9.38 86.34 7.56
N PHE A 10 9.46 86.10 6.26
CA PHE A 10 8.63 85.09 5.60
C PHE A 10 9.21 83.74 5.99
N GLY A 11 8.61 83.13 6.98
CA GLY A 11 8.92 81.72 7.33
C GLY A 11 8.42 80.85 6.20
N ALA A 12 9.30 80.43 5.32
CA ALA A 12 9.02 79.38 4.38
C ALA A 12 8.86 78.04 5.17
N ILE A 13 7.62 77.66 5.44
CA ILE A 13 7.36 76.33 5.92
C ILE A 13 7.60 75.41 4.72
N LEU A 14 8.75 74.82 4.67
CA LEU A 14 9.09 73.67 3.84
C LEU A 14 8.21 72.51 4.33
N PHE A 15 7.06 72.35 3.73
CA PHE A 15 6.40 71.08 3.82
C PHE A 15 7.26 70.07 3.07
N GLY A 16 8.18 69.44 3.77
CA GLY A 16 8.82 68.23 3.30
C GLY A 16 7.74 67.24 2.98
N THR A 17 7.42 67.04 1.73
CA THR A 17 6.68 65.87 1.29
C THR A 17 7.56 64.69 1.54
N ASN A 18 7.42 64.11 2.76
CA ASN A 18 7.93 62.78 2.99
C ASN A 18 7.18 61.88 2.02
N ASN A 19 7.81 61.61 0.87
CA ASN A 19 7.42 60.48 0.07
C ASN A 19 7.65 59.23 0.94
N MET A 20 6.64 58.89 1.71
CA MET A 20 6.57 57.56 2.26
C MET A 20 6.39 56.62 1.07
N GLN A 21 7.50 56.24 0.47
CA GLN A 21 7.53 55.07 -0.37
C GLN A 21 7.17 53.92 0.53
N ALA A 22 5.97 53.41 0.34
CA ALA A 22 5.62 52.13 0.93
C ALA A 22 6.70 51.15 0.44
N GLN A 23 7.64 50.86 1.29
CA GLN A 23 8.64 49.83 1.04
C GLN A 23 7.88 48.56 0.89
N ASN A 24 7.70 48.08 -0.34
CA ASN A 24 7.20 46.74 -0.59
C ASN A 24 8.26 45.77 -0.03
N THR A 25 8.17 45.51 1.25
CA THR A 25 8.93 44.42 1.88
C THR A 25 8.30 43.10 1.42
N THR A 26 8.77 42.58 0.31
CA THR A 26 8.39 41.24 -0.14
C THR A 26 9.11 40.26 0.80
N ALA A 27 8.36 39.61 1.66
CA ALA A 27 8.85 38.48 2.43
C ALA A 27 8.87 37.25 1.49
N THR A 28 10.04 36.74 1.19
CA THR A 28 10.20 35.50 0.42
C THR A 28 10.54 34.37 1.38
N THR A 29 9.80 33.27 1.28
CA THR A 29 10.11 32.03 2.00
C THR A 29 10.55 31.00 0.98
N THR A 30 11.68 30.35 1.24
CA THR A 30 12.13 29.20 0.45
C THR A 30 11.49 27.94 1.02
N VAL A 31 10.71 27.23 0.22
CA VAL A 31 10.16 25.93 0.56
C VAL A 31 10.98 24.87 -0.17
N ASN A 32 11.64 24.00 0.58
CA ASN A 32 12.37 22.85 0.05
C ASN A 32 11.53 21.60 0.25
N ILE A 33 11.27 20.87 -0.85
CA ILE A 33 10.60 19.57 -0.82
C ILE A 33 11.62 18.51 -1.21
N THR A 34 11.93 17.61 -0.28
CA THR A 34 12.83 16.49 -0.54
C THR A 34 12.00 15.23 -0.75
N LEU A 35 12.13 14.62 -1.92
CA LEU A 35 11.45 13.37 -2.26
C LEU A 35 12.46 12.23 -2.22
N ASN A 36 12.08 11.15 -1.52
CA ASN A 36 12.85 9.90 -1.48
C ASN A 36 12.06 8.78 -2.13
N ASP A 37 12.76 7.81 -2.72
CA ASP A 37 12.13 6.60 -3.20
C ASP A 37 11.62 5.76 -2.03
N VAL A 38 10.36 5.36 -2.10
CA VAL A 38 9.70 4.54 -1.07
C VAL A 38 8.97 3.39 -1.75
N ILE A 39 9.06 2.21 -1.16
CA ILE A 39 8.15 1.08 -1.34
C ILE A 39 7.84 0.49 0.02
N SER A 40 6.56 0.36 0.34
CA SER A 40 6.11 -0.15 1.65
C SER A 40 4.84 -0.95 1.49
N ILE A 41 4.75 -2.05 2.25
CA ILE A 41 3.48 -2.72 2.53
C ILE A 41 2.88 -1.99 3.74
N ASP A 42 1.74 -1.37 3.52
CA ASP A 42 1.09 -0.55 4.54
C ASP A 42 0.47 -1.42 5.65
N ALA A 43 0.45 -0.91 6.87
CA ALA A 43 -0.08 -1.61 8.06
C ALA A 43 -1.57 -1.99 7.96
N GLY A 44 -2.33 -1.37 7.02
CA GLY A 44 -3.71 -1.74 6.71
C GLY A 44 -3.87 -2.98 5.82
N SER A 45 -2.78 -3.70 5.51
CA SER A 45 -2.82 -4.96 4.76
C SER A 45 -3.36 -6.07 5.65
N THR A 46 -4.47 -6.72 5.25
CA THR A 46 -5.08 -7.79 6.06
C THR A 46 -4.28 -9.10 6.04
N ALA A 47 -3.29 -9.24 5.15
CA ALA A 47 -2.35 -10.36 5.20
C ALA A 47 -1.40 -10.28 6.40
N ILE A 48 -1.24 -9.11 7.01
CA ILE A 48 -0.37 -8.93 8.17
C ILE A 48 -1.13 -9.37 9.44
N GLY A 49 -0.66 -10.43 10.08
CA GLY A 49 -1.19 -10.90 11.37
C GLY A 49 -2.56 -11.59 11.32
N ASN A 50 -3.13 -11.83 10.14
CA ASN A 50 -4.39 -12.56 9.98
C ASN A 50 -4.17 -13.95 9.39
N THR A 51 -5.10 -14.88 9.72
CA THR A 51 -5.13 -16.23 9.20
C THR A 51 -6.10 -16.39 8.02
N VAL A 52 -5.87 -17.42 7.24
CA VAL A 52 -6.80 -17.92 6.23
C VAL A 52 -7.13 -19.35 6.58
N ASP A 53 -8.35 -19.58 7.08
CA ASP A 53 -8.74 -20.85 7.66
C ASP A 53 -9.65 -21.62 6.70
N PHE A 54 -9.20 -22.78 6.22
CA PHE A 54 -10.00 -23.72 5.47
C PHE A 54 -10.55 -24.78 6.41
N ASN A 55 -11.86 -25.00 6.37
CA ASN A 55 -12.53 -25.98 7.23
C ASN A 55 -13.15 -27.08 6.37
N TYR A 56 -12.71 -28.32 6.58
CA TYR A 56 -13.20 -29.52 5.92
C TYR A 56 -14.07 -30.31 6.91
N ALA A 57 -15.37 -30.00 6.96
CA ALA A 57 -16.31 -30.59 7.91
C ALA A 57 -17.24 -31.62 7.28
N THR A 58 -17.48 -31.53 5.96
CA THR A 58 -18.42 -32.37 5.24
C THR A 58 -17.78 -33.03 4.02
N ALA A 59 -18.39 -34.10 3.51
CA ALA A 59 -17.93 -34.75 2.28
C ALA A 59 -17.92 -33.78 1.07
N ALA A 60 -18.82 -32.79 1.06
CA ALA A 60 -18.89 -31.79 0.00
C ALA A 60 -17.62 -30.93 -0.03
N ASP A 61 -17.02 -30.62 1.14
CA ASP A 61 -15.82 -29.80 1.23
C ASP A 61 -14.61 -30.46 0.54
N TYR A 62 -14.56 -31.81 0.58
CA TYR A 62 -13.50 -32.58 -0.10
C TYR A 62 -13.74 -32.73 -1.60
N ASN A 63 -14.96 -32.49 -2.09
CA ASN A 63 -15.36 -32.68 -3.49
C ASN A 63 -15.57 -31.37 -4.25
N SER A 64 -15.27 -30.23 -3.64
CA SER A 64 -15.46 -28.91 -4.24
C SER A 64 -14.20 -28.04 -4.05
N ASP A 65 -14.09 -27.00 -4.90
CA ASP A 65 -13.09 -25.97 -4.69
C ASP A 65 -13.39 -25.21 -3.41
N GLN A 66 -12.42 -25.12 -2.54
CA GLN A 66 -12.49 -24.29 -1.33
C GLN A 66 -11.81 -22.97 -1.63
N THR A 67 -12.57 -21.88 -1.63
CA THR A 67 -12.01 -20.54 -1.91
C THR A 67 -12.36 -19.57 -0.79
N ILE A 68 -11.35 -18.87 -0.29
CA ILE A 68 -11.50 -17.82 0.70
C ILE A 68 -10.95 -16.52 0.11
N THR A 69 -11.82 -15.53 -0.04
CA THR A 69 -11.45 -14.19 -0.50
C THR A 69 -11.11 -13.31 0.69
N LYS A 70 -9.94 -12.69 0.65
CA LYS A 70 -9.52 -11.67 1.62
C LYS A 70 -9.45 -10.31 0.91
N ALA A 71 -10.31 -9.40 1.35
CA ALA A 71 -10.26 -8.02 0.90
C ALA A 71 -9.05 -7.31 1.50
N ASN A 72 -8.46 -6.38 0.75
CA ASN A 72 -7.29 -5.60 1.17
C ASN A 72 -6.15 -6.47 1.71
N SER A 73 -5.96 -7.67 1.12
CA SER A 73 -4.88 -8.59 1.53
C SER A 73 -3.53 -7.87 1.55
N LEU A 74 -3.29 -7.06 0.52
CA LEU A 74 -2.15 -6.15 0.49
C LEU A 74 -2.63 -4.72 0.25
N LYS A 75 -1.94 -3.78 0.89
CA LYS A 75 -2.03 -2.35 0.66
C LYS A 75 -0.61 -1.84 0.51
N VAL A 76 -0.29 -1.26 -0.64
CA VAL A 76 1.09 -0.89 -0.98
C VAL A 76 1.15 0.57 -1.38
N THR A 77 2.14 1.28 -0.85
CA THR A 77 2.54 2.61 -1.33
C THR A 77 3.91 2.51 -1.97
N SER A 78 4.04 2.97 -3.22
CA SER A 78 5.30 2.96 -3.94
C SER A 78 5.46 4.18 -4.82
N THR A 79 6.65 4.75 -4.83
CA THR A 79 7.06 5.86 -5.71
C THR A 79 7.52 5.39 -7.08
N LYS A 80 7.67 4.08 -7.29
CA LYS A 80 8.08 3.45 -8.56
C LYS A 80 7.20 2.25 -8.88
N ASN A 81 7.23 1.79 -10.13
CA ASN A 81 6.62 0.52 -10.51
C ASN A 81 7.27 -0.63 -9.73
N PHE A 82 6.47 -1.62 -9.36
CA PHE A 82 6.90 -2.72 -8.50
C PHE A 82 6.27 -4.06 -8.89
N ASN A 83 6.82 -5.13 -8.34
CA ASN A 83 6.26 -6.47 -8.44
C ASN A 83 5.84 -6.96 -7.04
N VAL A 84 4.74 -7.70 -6.99
CA VAL A 84 4.35 -8.45 -5.79
C VAL A 84 4.73 -9.90 -5.98
N LYS A 85 5.49 -10.43 -5.03
CA LYS A 85 5.86 -11.83 -4.99
C LYS A 85 5.29 -12.50 -3.75
N VAL A 86 5.04 -13.79 -3.86
CA VAL A 86 4.56 -14.64 -2.77
C VAL A 86 5.43 -15.89 -2.67
N LYS A 87 5.65 -16.34 -1.44
CA LYS A 87 6.25 -17.64 -1.12
C LYS A 87 5.72 -18.14 0.21
N ALA A 88 5.78 -19.45 0.41
CA ALA A 88 5.54 -20.06 1.72
C ALA A 88 6.81 -20.01 2.58
N GLY A 89 6.63 -20.02 3.90
CA GLY A 89 7.73 -20.11 4.85
C GLY A 89 8.40 -21.50 4.90
N GLY A 90 7.73 -22.53 4.33
CA GLY A 90 8.23 -23.91 4.25
C GLY A 90 7.54 -24.68 3.13
N ALA A 91 7.93 -25.91 2.91
CA ALA A 91 7.35 -26.78 1.88
C ALA A 91 6.00 -27.37 2.25
N ASN A 92 5.67 -27.39 3.55
CA ASN A 92 4.48 -28.05 4.09
C ASN A 92 3.80 -27.22 5.18
N PHE A 93 2.47 -27.33 5.28
CA PHE A 93 1.73 -27.07 6.49
C PHE A 93 1.91 -28.28 7.43
N LEU A 94 2.10 -28.05 8.72
CA LEU A 94 2.50 -29.09 9.67
C LEU A 94 1.49 -29.24 10.82
N ASN A 95 1.19 -30.48 11.16
CA ASN A 95 0.48 -30.86 12.36
C ASN A 95 1.24 -32.00 13.06
N GLY A 96 2.13 -31.67 13.99
CA GLY A 96 3.07 -32.61 14.57
C GLY A 96 3.97 -33.23 13.52
N THR A 97 3.88 -34.56 13.35
CA THR A 97 4.62 -35.31 12.31
C THR A 97 3.88 -35.38 10.97
N ASN A 98 2.62 -34.97 10.92
CA ASN A 98 1.82 -34.98 9.70
C ASN A 98 2.01 -33.67 8.90
N SER A 99 1.89 -33.79 7.60
CA SER A 99 2.13 -32.66 6.70
C SER A 99 1.19 -32.63 5.51
N ILE A 100 0.86 -31.43 5.06
CA ILE A 100 0.15 -31.15 3.81
C ILE A 100 1.07 -30.26 2.98
N PRO A 101 1.38 -30.63 1.71
CA PRO A 101 2.23 -29.78 0.86
C PRO A 101 1.60 -28.39 0.64
N VAL A 102 2.38 -27.34 0.70
CA VAL A 102 1.86 -25.98 0.44
C VAL A 102 1.33 -25.82 -0.99
N SER A 103 1.75 -26.71 -1.91
CA SER A 103 1.31 -26.71 -3.31
C SER A 103 -0.16 -27.13 -3.53
N VAL A 104 -0.88 -27.50 -2.47
CA VAL A 104 -2.33 -27.67 -2.54
C VAL A 104 -3.04 -26.31 -2.70
N LEU A 105 -2.38 -25.22 -2.28
CA LEU A 105 -2.95 -23.88 -2.27
C LEU A 105 -2.55 -23.08 -3.52
N THR A 106 -3.54 -22.51 -4.17
CA THR A 106 -3.37 -21.52 -5.25
C THR A 106 -3.78 -20.14 -4.72
N ILE A 107 -2.95 -19.15 -5.01
CA ILE A 107 -3.22 -17.74 -4.67
C ILE A 107 -3.33 -16.95 -5.97
N LYS A 108 -4.38 -16.16 -6.10
CA LYS A 108 -4.60 -15.27 -7.24
C LYS A 108 -5.29 -13.99 -6.79
N ALA A 109 -5.24 -12.96 -7.64
CA ALA A 109 -6.07 -11.78 -7.42
C ALA A 109 -7.56 -12.18 -7.54
N ALA A 110 -8.38 -11.68 -6.63
CA ALA A 110 -9.83 -11.86 -6.67
C ALA A 110 -10.43 -11.15 -7.89
N THR A 111 -11.66 -11.53 -8.28
CA THR A 111 -12.38 -10.87 -9.38
C THR A 111 -12.51 -9.37 -9.16
N ALA A 112 -12.90 -8.96 -7.95
CA ALA A 112 -12.81 -7.57 -7.49
C ALA A 112 -11.43 -7.32 -6.87
N SER A 113 -10.40 -7.16 -7.70
CA SER A 113 -9.00 -7.25 -7.28
C SER A 113 -8.46 -6.04 -6.49
N GLY A 114 -9.24 -4.98 -6.31
CA GLY A 114 -8.78 -3.73 -5.66
C GLY A 114 -8.24 -2.72 -6.67
N THR A 115 -7.48 -1.73 -6.17
CA THR A 115 -6.97 -0.60 -6.98
C THR A 115 -5.57 -0.84 -7.55
N MET A 116 -4.87 -1.89 -7.11
CA MET A 116 -3.53 -2.21 -7.60
C MET A 116 -3.59 -2.67 -9.06
N GLY A 117 -2.91 -1.93 -9.95
CA GLY A 117 -2.73 -2.28 -11.35
C GLY A 117 -1.70 -3.39 -11.57
N GLY A 118 -1.22 -3.52 -12.81
CA GLY A 118 -0.25 -4.53 -13.21
C GLY A 118 -0.88 -5.83 -13.70
N THR A 119 -0.04 -6.74 -14.21
CA THR A 119 -0.47 -8.07 -14.66
C THR A 119 -0.56 -9.01 -13.47
N LYS A 120 -1.72 -9.60 -13.27
CA LYS A 120 -2.03 -10.51 -12.16
C LYS A 120 -1.92 -11.96 -12.60
N ASN A 121 -1.21 -12.78 -11.84
CA ASN A 121 -1.00 -14.19 -12.11
C ASN A 121 -1.64 -15.05 -11.01
N ALA A 122 -2.06 -16.26 -11.38
CA ALA A 122 -2.37 -17.30 -10.40
C ALA A 122 -1.07 -18.04 -10.05
N VAL A 123 -0.86 -18.28 -8.77
CA VAL A 123 0.36 -18.88 -8.23
C VAL A 123 0.00 -20.10 -7.41
N VAL A 124 0.52 -21.27 -7.79
CA VAL A 124 0.52 -22.45 -6.92
C VAL A 124 1.62 -22.26 -5.88
N LEU A 125 1.27 -22.22 -4.60
CA LEU A 125 2.18 -21.83 -3.53
C LEU A 125 3.39 -22.78 -3.43
N SER A 126 4.57 -22.22 -3.25
CA SER A 126 5.81 -22.93 -3.02
C SER A 126 6.72 -22.15 -2.08
N SER A 127 7.83 -22.76 -1.67
CA SER A 127 8.87 -22.10 -0.86
C SER A 127 9.76 -21.15 -1.64
N SER A 128 9.61 -21.10 -2.98
CA SER A 128 10.34 -20.16 -3.84
C SER A 128 9.53 -18.91 -4.12
N ASP A 129 10.18 -17.79 -4.37
CA ASP A 129 9.55 -16.55 -4.78
C ASP A 129 8.82 -16.72 -6.12
N GLN A 130 7.53 -16.39 -6.14
CA GLN A 130 6.68 -16.45 -7.32
C GLN A 130 5.97 -15.12 -7.54
N THR A 131 5.94 -14.64 -8.78
CA THR A 131 5.36 -13.34 -9.10
C THR A 131 3.84 -13.45 -9.16
N LEU A 132 3.16 -12.79 -8.22
CA LEU A 132 1.71 -12.68 -8.15
C LEU A 132 1.18 -11.48 -8.95
N VAL A 133 1.88 -10.34 -8.86
CA VAL A 133 1.59 -9.16 -9.70
C VAL A 133 2.90 -8.66 -10.29
N SER A 134 2.93 -8.46 -11.60
CA SER A 134 4.07 -7.85 -12.28
C SER A 134 3.74 -6.46 -12.78
N ASN A 135 4.74 -5.58 -12.70
CA ASN A 135 4.69 -4.21 -13.19
C ASN A 135 3.47 -3.42 -12.69
N ALA A 136 3.16 -3.54 -11.39
CA ALA A 136 2.18 -2.68 -10.76
C ALA A 136 2.67 -1.22 -10.83
N PRO A 137 1.82 -0.25 -11.23
CA PRO A 137 2.23 1.15 -11.32
C PRO A 137 2.46 1.73 -9.92
N LEU A 138 3.26 2.80 -9.86
CA LEU A 138 3.41 3.60 -8.66
C LEU A 138 2.06 4.12 -8.16
N GLY A 139 1.96 4.37 -6.86
CA GLY A 139 0.75 4.92 -6.25
C GLY A 139 0.76 4.78 -4.73
N SER A 140 -0.20 5.46 -4.11
CA SER A 140 -0.37 5.44 -2.66
C SER A 140 -1.56 4.55 -2.29
N ALA A 141 -1.36 3.73 -1.26
CA ALA A 141 -2.39 2.88 -0.68
C ALA A 141 -3.12 1.99 -1.70
N LEU A 142 -2.37 1.47 -2.70
CA LEU A 142 -2.88 0.55 -3.71
C LEU A 142 -3.30 -0.76 -3.06
N THR A 143 -4.56 -1.15 -3.23
CA THR A 143 -5.14 -2.34 -2.61
C THR A 143 -5.13 -3.53 -3.55
N LEU A 144 -4.88 -4.72 -3.02
CA LEU A 144 -5.00 -6.00 -3.70
C LEU A 144 -5.83 -6.96 -2.87
N ASN A 145 -6.95 -7.41 -3.42
CA ASN A 145 -7.77 -8.47 -2.86
C ASN A 145 -7.31 -9.82 -3.42
N LEU A 146 -7.22 -10.82 -2.56
CA LEU A 146 -6.72 -12.14 -2.94
C LEU A 146 -7.74 -13.23 -2.68
N ASP A 147 -7.81 -14.17 -3.63
CA ASP A 147 -8.44 -15.47 -3.47
C ASP A 147 -7.37 -16.50 -3.09
N TYR A 148 -7.62 -17.20 -2.03
CA TYR A 148 -6.89 -18.38 -1.60
C TYR A 148 -7.76 -19.60 -1.94
N THR A 149 -7.29 -20.44 -2.84
CA THR A 149 -8.10 -21.57 -3.36
C THR A 149 -7.36 -22.90 -3.18
N ILE A 150 -8.03 -23.87 -2.59
CA ILE A 150 -7.64 -25.29 -2.66
C ILE A 150 -8.62 -25.94 -3.66
N PRO A 151 -8.16 -26.33 -4.86
CA PRO A 151 -9.06 -26.90 -5.88
C PRO A 151 -9.56 -28.29 -5.45
N ALA A 152 -10.72 -28.69 -5.93
CA ALA A 152 -11.35 -29.98 -5.64
C ALA A 152 -10.40 -31.16 -5.90
N SER A 153 -9.59 -31.07 -6.95
CA SER A 153 -8.59 -32.09 -7.30
C SER A 153 -7.51 -32.25 -6.23
N LYS A 154 -7.24 -31.23 -5.42
CA LYS A 154 -6.33 -31.31 -4.26
C LYS A 154 -7.07 -31.67 -2.99
N SER A 155 -8.27 -31.12 -2.77
CA SER A 155 -9.11 -31.45 -1.62
C SER A 155 -9.42 -32.95 -1.55
N SER A 156 -9.69 -33.60 -2.69
CA SER A 156 -9.98 -35.04 -2.81
C SER A 156 -8.74 -35.94 -2.96
N SER A 157 -7.55 -35.35 -3.03
CA SER A 157 -6.30 -36.11 -3.16
C SER A 157 -5.77 -36.60 -1.82
N SER A 158 -4.82 -37.54 -1.86
CA SER A 158 -4.08 -38.00 -0.66
C SER A 158 -3.27 -36.90 0.03
N ASP A 159 -3.10 -35.75 -0.61
CA ASP A 159 -2.46 -34.58 0.01
C ASP A 159 -3.31 -34.02 1.17
N ILE A 160 -4.65 -34.15 1.09
CA ILE A 160 -5.61 -33.66 2.10
C ILE A 160 -6.51 -34.79 2.61
N LEU A 161 -7.24 -35.49 1.70
CA LEU A 161 -8.11 -36.59 2.07
C LEU A 161 -7.28 -37.75 2.63
N GLY A 162 -7.57 -38.19 3.84
CA GLY A 162 -6.83 -39.23 4.54
C GLY A 162 -5.71 -38.71 5.46
N LYS A 163 -5.55 -37.40 5.56
CA LYS A 163 -4.71 -36.81 6.61
C LYS A 163 -5.45 -36.86 7.94
N PRO A 164 -4.75 -37.07 9.05
CA PRO A 164 -5.36 -37.03 10.40
C PRO A 164 -6.04 -35.72 10.65
N ALA A 165 -7.16 -35.75 11.38
CA ALA A 165 -7.85 -34.54 11.80
C ALA A 165 -6.94 -33.65 12.65
N GLY A 166 -7.01 -32.34 12.44
CA GLY A 166 -6.22 -31.34 13.16
C GLY A 166 -5.98 -30.10 12.34
N THR A 167 -5.31 -29.13 12.93
CA THR A 167 -4.89 -27.90 12.26
C THR A 167 -3.48 -28.06 11.72
N TYR A 168 -3.29 -27.76 10.45
CA TYR A 168 -2.02 -27.83 9.72
C TYR A 168 -1.49 -26.44 9.42
#